data_83f96caf82103412041bd5264bca5ffc
#
_entry.id   83f96caf82103412041bd5264bca5ffc
#
_cell.length_a   1.000
_cell.length_b   1.000
_cell.length_c   1.000
_cell.angle_alpha   90.00
_cell.angle_beta   90.00
_cell.angle_gamma   90.00
#
_symmetry.space_group_name_H-M   'P 1'
#
loop_
_entity.id
_entity.type
_entity.pdbx_description
1 polymer ?
#
loop_
_entity_poly.entity_id
_entity_poly.type
_entity_poly.pdbx_seq_one_letter_code
_entity_poly.pdbx_strand_id
1 'polypeptide(L)'
;MRPLLTALLALSLALLLAGAAPARDQRVWTHTKPPINATHIFHGEINRRGKPTGFHAKTNGKVPRGVRIVRVQAGPNRAGVYTARVAIRDPRSGQWKEKFSTLFPDRLTPREVVQAILHAYRHRERGKSRPWRGPSGLGFPIEGYLRRDGRINTAYPIYIRDRRK
;
A
#
# COMPACT_ATOMS: atom_id res chain seq x y z
N MET A 1 -73.37 28.10 2.98
CA MET A 1 -72.91 26.80 2.49
C MET A 1 -71.38 26.87 2.29
N ARG A 2 -70.67 26.01 2.92
CA ARG A 2 -69.19 25.90 2.94
C ARG A 2 -68.64 25.49 1.56
N PRO A 3 -67.39 25.85 1.21
CA PRO A 3 -66.47 24.83 0.86
C PRO A 3 -65.22 24.84 1.73
N LEU A 4 -64.95 23.65 2.23
CA LEU A 4 -63.77 23.20 2.90
C LEU A 4 -62.72 22.75 1.86
N LEU A 5 -61.45 22.81 2.31
CA LEU A 5 -60.32 21.97 1.95
C LEU A 5 -59.76 22.00 0.52
N THR A 6 -58.68 22.70 0.38
CA THR A 6 -57.50 22.19 -0.34
C THR A 6 -56.22 22.86 0.20
N ALA A 7 -55.87 22.55 1.40
CA ALA A 7 -54.56 22.82 1.96
C ALA A 7 -54.00 21.49 2.45
N LEU A 8 -53.28 20.76 1.59
CA LEU A 8 -52.45 19.61 1.93
C LEU A 8 -51.81 19.10 0.63
N LEU A 9 -50.58 19.39 0.39
CA LEU A 9 -49.51 18.58 -0.20
C LEU A 9 -48.38 19.47 -0.76
N ALA A 10 -47.73 20.18 0.14
CA ALA A 10 -46.42 20.77 -0.16
C ALA A 10 -45.45 20.44 0.99
N LEU A 11 -45.53 19.19 1.45
CA LEU A 11 -44.59 18.68 2.47
C LEU A 11 -44.05 17.35 1.94
N SER A 12 -42.78 17.30 1.63
CA SER A 12 -42.05 16.05 1.38
C SER A 12 -41.26 15.98 0.07
N LEU A 13 -40.47 17.02 -0.25
CA LEU A 13 -39.34 16.80 -1.17
C LEU A 13 -38.07 17.56 -0.73
N ALA A 14 -37.89 17.69 0.57
CA ALA A 14 -36.62 18.15 1.16
C ALA A 14 -35.88 16.97 1.78
N LEU A 15 -35.83 15.84 1.07
CA LEU A 15 -35.16 14.66 1.59
C LEU A 15 -33.99 14.29 0.67
N LEU A 16 -32.79 14.26 1.30
CA LEU A 16 -31.64 13.48 0.87
C LEU A 16 -30.75 14.04 -0.26
N LEU A 17 -30.26 15.26 -0.08
CA LEU A 17 -28.87 15.52 -0.42
C LEU A 17 -27.99 15.25 0.81
N ALA A 18 -28.07 14.04 1.35
CA ALA A 18 -27.02 13.53 2.19
C ALA A 18 -25.78 13.35 1.29
N GLY A 19 -25.00 14.41 1.14
CA GLY A 19 -23.72 14.38 0.48
C GLY A 19 -22.91 13.24 1.10
N ALA A 20 -22.60 12.21 0.30
CA ALA A 20 -21.74 11.14 0.74
C ALA A 20 -20.44 11.78 1.22
N ALA A 21 -20.21 11.77 2.53
CA ALA A 21 -18.95 12.23 3.11
C ALA A 21 -17.81 11.55 2.36
N PRO A 22 -16.76 12.28 1.95
CA PRO A 22 -15.66 11.68 1.23
C PRO A 22 -15.14 10.50 2.05
N ALA A 23 -15.10 9.32 1.44
CA ALA A 23 -14.64 8.10 2.09
C ALA A 23 -13.27 8.41 2.71
N ARG A 24 -13.18 8.40 4.05
CA ARG A 24 -11.94 8.64 4.78
C ARG A 24 -10.87 7.72 4.21
N ASP A 25 -9.71 8.27 3.93
CA ASP A 25 -8.52 7.49 3.55
C ASP A 25 -8.20 6.53 4.71
N GLN A 26 -8.64 5.27 4.59
CA GLN A 26 -8.47 4.24 5.62
C GLN A 26 -7.01 3.75 5.73
N ARG A 27 -6.09 4.35 4.98
CA ARG A 27 -4.67 4.00 5.03
C ARG A 27 -4.06 4.42 6.35
N VAL A 28 -3.33 3.49 6.93
CA VAL A 28 -2.48 3.75 8.09
C VAL A 28 -1.16 4.33 7.60
N TRP A 29 -0.81 5.51 8.07
CA TRP A 29 0.44 6.20 7.79
C TRP A 29 1.35 6.14 9.01
N THR A 30 2.66 5.99 8.78
CA THR A 30 3.63 6.09 9.89
C THR A 30 3.73 7.53 10.40
N HIS A 31 4.12 7.69 11.67
CA HIS A 31 4.42 8.99 12.28
C HIS A 31 5.86 9.48 12.00
N THR A 32 6.40 9.14 10.82
CA THR A 32 7.75 9.51 10.38
C THR A 32 7.74 10.73 9.45
N LYS A 33 8.93 11.27 9.17
CA LYS A 33 9.15 12.36 8.22
C LYS A 33 10.10 11.89 7.10
N PRO A 34 9.58 11.71 5.84
CA PRO A 34 8.16 11.76 5.46
C PRO A 34 7.36 10.57 6.01
N PRO A 35 6.01 10.70 6.12
CA PRO A 35 5.16 9.56 6.45
C PRO A 35 5.17 8.50 5.35
N ILE A 36 5.09 7.22 5.74
CA ILE A 36 5.05 6.06 4.83
C ILE A 36 3.67 5.42 4.93
N ASN A 37 3.10 5.02 3.79
CA ASN A 37 1.85 4.27 3.74
C ASN A 37 2.07 2.83 4.25
N ALA A 38 1.89 2.62 5.55
CA ALA A 38 2.07 1.33 6.21
C ALA A 38 1.08 0.27 5.67
N THR A 39 -0.16 0.67 5.39
CA THR A 39 -1.13 -0.24 4.76
C THR A 39 -0.59 -0.79 3.44
N HIS A 40 -0.04 0.06 2.59
CA HIS A 40 0.50 -0.37 1.30
C HIS A 40 1.69 -1.32 1.46
N ILE A 41 2.62 -1.01 2.39
CA ILE A 41 3.83 -1.81 2.59
C ILE A 41 3.51 -3.18 3.18
N PHE A 42 2.68 -3.25 4.23
CA PHE A 42 2.51 -4.46 5.05
C PHE A 42 1.25 -5.26 4.74
N HIS A 43 0.19 -4.62 4.22
CA HIS A 43 -1.09 -5.30 3.97
C HIS A 43 -1.44 -5.40 2.49
N GLY A 44 -0.94 -4.47 1.67
CA GLY A 44 -1.42 -4.30 0.31
C GLY A 44 -2.86 -3.78 0.27
N GLU A 45 -3.31 -3.43 -0.89
CA GLU A 45 -4.64 -2.84 -1.08
C GLU A 45 -5.15 -3.08 -2.51
N ILE A 46 -6.45 -3.02 -2.70
CA ILE A 46 -7.07 -2.94 -4.02
C ILE A 46 -7.28 -1.46 -4.34
N ASN A 47 -6.66 -0.99 -5.40
CA ASN A 47 -6.77 0.42 -5.80
C ASN A 47 -8.15 0.73 -6.42
N ARG A 48 -8.42 2.02 -6.70
CA ARG A 48 -9.69 2.47 -7.28
C ARG A 48 -10.05 1.81 -8.62
N ARG A 49 -9.04 1.32 -9.36
CA ARG A 49 -9.22 0.61 -10.63
C ARG A 49 -9.40 -0.90 -10.43
N GLY A 50 -9.60 -1.36 -9.20
CA GLY A 50 -9.78 -2.76 -8.86
C GLY A 50 -8.51 -3.61 -8.97
N LYS A 51 -7.31 -3.01 -9.10
CA LYS A 51 -6.04 -3.74 -9.22
C LYS A 51 -5.38 -3.92 -7.85
N PRO A 52 -4.79 -5.08 -7.56
CA PRO A 52 -4.01 -5.31 -6.34
C PRO A 52 -2.70 -4.54 -6.39
N THR A 53 -2.33 -3.89 -5.28
CA THR A 53 -1.12 -3.08 -5.13
C THR A 53 -0.51 -3.26 -3.75
N GLY A 54 0.77 -2.96 -3.59
CA GLY A 54 1.45 -3.07 -2.29
C GLY A 54 1.78 -4.49 -1.87
N PHE A 55 1.85 -4.73 -0.56
CA PHE A 55 2.37 -5.89 0.12
C PHE A 55 3.81 -6.21 -0.28
N HIS A 56 4.72 -5.56 0.40
CA HIS A 56 6.16 -5.67 0.18
C HIS A 56 6.93 -6.19 1.39
N ALA A 57 6.28 -6.30 2.55
CA ALA A 57 6.87 -6.85 3.77
C ALA A 57 5.85 -7.65 4.58
N LYS A 58 6.32 -8.74 5.18
CA LYS A 58 5.58 -9.44 6.23
C LYS A 58 5.69 -8.66 7.54
N THR A 59 4.78 -8.92 8.47
CA THR A 59 4.83 -8.38 9.83
C THR A 59 5.34 -9.47 10.76
N ASN A 60 6.58 -9.33 11.24
CA ASN A 60 7.23 -10.35 12.08
C ASN A 60 7.17 -11.75 11.43
N GLY A 61 7.53 -11.85 10.16
CA GLY A 61 7.51 -13.09 9.39
C GLY A 61 6.11 -13.61 9.01
N LYS A 62 5.03 -12.94 9.44
CA LYS A 62 3.65 -13.37 9.20
C LYS A 62 3.02 -12.61 8.04
N VAL A 63 2.27 -13.33 7.20
CA VAL A 63 1.43 -12.76 6.15
C VAL A 63 0.13 -12.27 6.79
N PRO A 64 -0.32 -11.03 6.52
CA PRO A 64 -1.52 -10.49 7.14
C PRO A 64 -2.79 -11.14 6.58
N ARG A 65 -3.88 -11.04 7.34
CA ARG A 65 -5.21 -11.47 6.89
C ARG A 65 -5.57 -10.77 5.58
N GLY A 66 -6.15 -11.52 4.63
CA GLY A 66 -6.53 -10.99 3.31
C GLY A 66 -5.38 -10.93 2.31
N VAL A 67 -4.21 -11.45 2.65
CA VAL A 67 -3.06 -11.63 1.73
C VAL A 67 -2.59 -13.07 1.79
N ARG A 68 -2.09 -13.59 0.68
CA ARG A 68 -1.40 -14.89 0.63
C ARG A 68 -0.23 -14.84 -0.37
N ILE A 69 0.82 -15.58 -0.09
CA ILE A 69 1.88 -15.84 -1.06
C ILE A 69 1.42 -17.05 -1.88
N VAL A 70 1.23 -16.84 -3.18
CA VAL A 70 0.80 -17.88 -4.10
C VAL A 70 1.98 -18.77 -4.48
N ARG A 71 3.11 -18.12 -4.85
CA ARG A 71 4.34 -18.82 -5.22
C ARG A 71 5.54 -17.89 -5.08
N VAL A 72 6.62 -18.37 -4.48
CA VAL A 72 7.93 -17.72 -4.54
C VAL A 72 8.51 -17.93 -5.94
N GLN A 73 8.89 -16.84 -6.61
CA GLN A 73 9.44 -16.89 -7.98
C GLN A 73 10.96 -16.85 -8.00
N ALA A 74 11.56 -16.05 -7.12
CA ALA A 74 12.98 -16.12 -6.82
C ALA A 74 13.16 -16.12 -5.31
N GLY A 75 13.87 -17.10 -4.81
CA GLY A 75 14.16 -17.26 -3.38
C GLY A 75 15.02 -16.11 -2.84
N PRO A 76 15.20 -16.06 -1.49
CA PRO A 76 16.01 -15.01 -0.89
C PRO A 76 17.43 -14.98 -1.46
N ASN A 77 17.88 -13.79 -1.88
CA ASN A 77 19.27 -13.53 -2.18
C ASN A 77 20.08 -13.36 -0.87
N ARG A 78 21.40 -13.12 -0.96
CA ARG A 78 22.26 -12.93 0.22
C ARG A 78 21.78 -11.86 1.18
N ALA A 79 21.12 -10.81 0.68
CA ALA A 79 20.50 -9.78 1.52
C ALA A 79 19.15 -10.20 2.11
N GLY A 80 18.59 -11.33 1.68
CA GLY A 80 17.30 -11.86 2.11
C GLY A 80 16.10 -11.34 1.32
N VAL A 81 16.31 -10.51 0.29
CA VAL A 81 15.26 -10.03 -0.61
C VAL A 81 14.82 -11.16 -1.52
N TYR A 82 13.51 -11.27 -1.76
CA TYR A 82 12.95 -12.30 -2.66
C TYR A 82 11.76 -11.77 -3.46
N THR A 83 11.32 -12.53 -4.45
CA THR A 83 10.18 -12.19 -5.29
C THR A 83 9.10 -13.25 -5.24
N ALA A 84 7.84 -12.84 -5.31
CA ALA A 84 6.72 -13.76 -5.28
C ALA A 84 5.52 -13.27 -6.09
N ARG A 85 4.68 -14.24 -6.51
CA ARG A 85 3.27 -13.98 -6.83
C ARG A 85 2.52 -13.96 -5.52
N VAL A 86 1.81 -12.88 -5.27
CA VAL A 86 0.98 -12.69 -4.08
C VAL A 86 -0.46 -12.43 -4.49
N ALA A 87 -1.41 -12.83 -3.68
CA ALA A 87 -2.83 -12.52 -3.89
C ALA A 87 -3.35 -11.68 -2.74
N ILE A 88 -4.12 -10.65 -3.07
CA ILE A 88 -4.78 -9.75 -2.13
C ILE A 88 -6.29 -9.94 -2.30
N ARG A 89 -6.99 -10.16 -1.20
CA ARG A 89 -8.44 -10.31 -1.21
C ARG A 89 -9.10 -8.94 -1.41
N ASP A 90 -9.95 -8.83 -2.40
CA ASP A 90 -10.75 -7.64 -2.62
C ASP A 90 -11.87 -7.58 -1.56
N PRO A 91 -11.89 -6.56 -0.68
CA PRO A 91 -12.86 -6.48 0.40
C PRO A 91 -14.30 -6.26 -0.11
N ARG A 92 -14.47 -5.79 -1.35
CA ARG A 92 -15.79 -5.53 -1.94
C ARG A 92 -16.40 -6.79 -2.56
N SER A 93 -15.60 -7.54 -3.33
CA SER A 93 -16.08 -8.72 -4.05
C SER A 93 -15.71 -10.05 -3.36
N GLY A 94 -14.83 -10.03 -2.38
CA GLY A 94 -14.27 -11.22 -1.77
C GLY A 94 -13.28 -11.99 -2.64
N GLN A 95 -13.08 -11.58 -3.89
CA GLN A 95 -12.19 -12.26 -4.85
C GLN A 95 -10.72 -12.05 -4.52
N TRP A 96 -9.91 -13.05 -4.82
CA TRP A 96 -8.47 -12.97 -4.74
C TRP A 96 -7.89 -12.45 -6.04
N LYS A 97 -7.06 -11.41 -5.96
CA LYS A 97 -6.41 -10.77 -7.11
C LYS A 97 -4.91 -10.88 -6.97
N GLU A 98 -4.28 -11.45 -7.99
CA GLU A 98 -2.85 -11.72 -7.98
C GLU A 98 -2.02 -10.59 -8.58
N LYS A 99 -0.82 -10.44 -8.04
CA LYS A 99 0.21 -9.54 -8.56
C LYS A 99 1.61 -10.08 -8.28
N PHE A 100 2.59 -9.59 -9.02
CA PHE A 100 4.00 -9.72 -8.68
C PHE A 100 4.36 -8.78 -7.53
N SER A 101 5.23 -9.22 -6.63
CA SER A 101 5.80 -8.39 -5.57
C SER A 101 7.26 -8.75 -5.30
N THR A 102 8.07 -7.73 -5.04
CA THR A 102 9.37 -7.89 -4.39
C THR A 102 9.18 -7.65 -2.91
N LEU A 103 9.76 -8.51 -2.09
CA LEU A 103 9.52 -8.57 -0.66
C LEU A 103 10.81 -8.29 0.12
N PHE A 104 10.68 -7.49 1.16
CA PHE A 104 11.73 -7.28 2.15
C PHE A 104 12.11 -8.60 2.83
N PRO A 105 13.34 -8.71 3.34
CA PRO A 105 13.77 -9.87 4.10
C PRO A 105 12.82 -10.18 5.27
N ASP A 106 12.39 -11.43 5.40
CA ASP A 106 11.45 -11.87 6.44
C ASP A 106 11.95 -11.67 7.88
N ARG A 107 13.28 -11.57 8.06
CA ARG A 107 13.92 -11.31 9.36
C ARG A 107 13.69 -9.89 9.85
N LEU A 108 13.31 -8.95 8.98
CA LEU A 108 13.13 -7.56 9.37
C LEU A 108 11.80 -7.36 10.08
N THR A 109 11.87 -6.70 11.21
CA THR A 109 10.68 -6.19 11.91
C THR A 109 10.05 -5.03 11.12
N PRO A 110 8.76 -4.70 11.35
CA PRO A 110 8.13 -3.54 10.73
C PRO A 110 8.89 -2.23 10.96
N ARG A 111 9.49 -2.06 12.13
CA ARG A 111 10.31 -0.90 12.48
C ARG A 111 11.56 -0.82 11.59
N GLU A 112 12.27 -1.92 11.43
CA GLU A 112 13.47 -1.99 10.58
C GLU A 112 13.15 -1.77 9.10
N VAL A 113 12.03 -2.29 8.60
CA VAL A 113 11.56 -2.00 7.24
C VAL A 113 11.31 -0.50 7.07
N VAL A 114 10.62 0.14 8.00
CA VAL A 114 10.37 1.59 7.98
C VAL A 114 11.69 2.37 8.02
N GLN A 115 12.63 1.99 8.87
CA GLN A 115 13.95 2.62 8.97
C GLN A 115 14.76 2.47 7.67
N ALA A 116 14.77 1.29 7.05
CA ALA A 116 15.43 1.04 5.78
C ALA A 116 14.85 1.90 4.65
N ILE A 117 13.52 2.05 4.61
CA ILE A 117 12.84 2.92 3.63
C ILE A 117 13.26 4.38 3.84
N LEU A 118 13.25 4.88 5.08
CA LEU A 118 13.66 6.24 5.40
C LEU A 118 15.15 6.49 5.10
N HIS A 119 15.99 5.52 5.40
CA HIS A 119 17.41 5.58 5.05
C HIS A 119 17.59 5.70 3.54
N ALA A 120 16.96 4.82 2.77
CA ALA A 120 17.04 4.86 1.32
C ALA A 120 16.49 6.17 0.74
N TYR A 121 15.41 6.69 1.28
CA TYR A 121 14.86 7.96 0.84
C TYR A 121 15.79 9.15 1.11
N ARG A 122 16.44 9.20 2.27
CA ARG A 122 17.42 10.25 2.59
C ARG A 122 18.65 10.21 1.70
N HIS A 123 19.13 9.01 1.35
CA HIS A 123 20.33 8.80 0.54
C HIS A 123 20.00 8.49 -0.94
N ARG A 124 18.81 8.89 -1.40
CA ARG A 124 18.37 8.63 -2.77
C ARG A 124 19.20 9.37 -3.81
N GLU A 125 19.25 8.82 -5.02
CA GLU A 125 19.87 9.44 -6.18
C GLU A 125 19.24 10.83 -6.44
N ARG A 126 20.10 11.82 -6.67
CA ARG A 126 19.67 13.19 -7.03
C ARG A 126 19.21 13.21 -8.49
N GLY A 127 18.25 14.09 -8.80
CA GLY A 127 17.77 14.29 -10.18
C GLY A 127 16.72 13.30 -10.67
N LYS A 128 16.54 12.14 -10.02
CA LYS A 128 15.48 11.19 -10.34
C LYS A 128 14.40 11.21 -9.26
N SER A 129 13.25 11.78 -9.57
CA SER A 129 12.17 11.95 -8.60
C SER A 129 11.09 10.87 -8.67
N ARG A 130 10.99 10.11 -9.78
CA ARG A 130 9.93 9.11 -10.01
C ARG A 130 10.37 7.99 -10.94
N PRO A 131 10.56 6.77 -10.42
CA PRO A 131 10.68 6.45 -8.99
C PRO A 131 11.94 7.03 -8.37
N TRP A 132 11.94 7.29 -7.06
CA TRP A 132 13.17 7.53 -6.32
C TRP A 132 13.85 6.20 -6.00
N ARG A 133 15.17 6.19 -5.92
CA ARG A 133 15.97 5.02 -5.58
C ARG A 133 17.09 5.40 -4.62
N GLY A 134 17.36 4.53 -3.64
CA GLY A 134 18.46 4.72 -2.69
C GLY A 134 18.87 3.44 -1.99
N PRO A 135 20.05 3.42 -1.34
CA PRO A 135 20.55 2.27 -0.58
C PRO A 135 19.75 2.08 0.70
N SER A 136 19.39 0.85 1.04
CA SER A 136 18.68 0.53 2.28
C SER A 136 19.54 0.66 3.56
N GLY A 137 20.86 0.67 3.42
CA GLY A 137 21.80 0.45 4.52
C GLY A 137 21.95 -1.04 4.92
N LEU A 138 21.25 -1.95 4.27
CA LEU A 138 21.19 -3.39 4.59
C LEU A 138 21.65 -4.29 3.43
N GLY A 139 22.39 -3.73 2.46
CA GLY A 139 22.97 -4.49 1.35
C GLY A 139 22.04 -4.66 0.13
N PHE A 140 20.93 -3.94 0.05
CA PHE A 140 20.06 -3.92 -1.13
C PHE A 140 19.51 -2.52 -1.38
N PRO A 141 19.21 -2.13 -2.63
CA PRO A 141 18.56 -0.87 -2.94
C PRO A 141 17.05 -0.96 -2.75
N ILE A 142 16.45 0.20 -2.46
CA ILE A 142 15.01 0.39 -2.36
C ILE A 142 14.59 1.40 -3.42
N GLU A 143 13.45 1.14 -4.04
CA GLU A 143 12.78 2.05 -4.95
C GLU A 143 11.40 2.40 -4.40
N GLY A 144 10.95 3.63 -4.69
CA GLY A 144 9.64 4.04 -4.19
C GLY A 144 9.05 5.25 -4.92
N TYR A 145 7.82 5.57 -4.58
CA TYR A 145 7.05 6.64 -5.18
C TYR A 145 6.47 7.56 -4.13
N LEU A 146 6.54 8.86 -4.38
CA LEU A 146 5.89 9.87 -3.56
C LEU A 146 4.48 10.18 -4.07
N ARG A 147 3.63 10.57 -3.15
CA ARG A 147 2.40 11.31 -3.46
C ARG A 147 2.75 12.77 -3.76
N ARG A 148 1.78 13.52 -4.29
CA ARG A 148 1.94 14.96 -4.54
C ARG A 148 2.20 15.75 -3.26
N ASP A 149 1.73 15.26 -2.12
CA ASP A 149 1.91 15.85 -0.79
C ASP A 149 3.25 15.48 -0.12
N GLY A 150 4.16 14.83 -0.84
CA GLY A 150 5.50 14.44 -0.36
C GLY A 150 5.54 13.18 0.49
N ARG A 151 4.42 12.56 0.83
CA ARG A 151 4.39 11.29 1.56
C ARG A 151 4.84 10.13 0.69
N ILE A 152 5.52 9.13 1.28
CA ILE A 152 5.94 7.90 0.58
C ILE A 152 4.72 6.99 0.43
N ASN A 153 4.19 6.87 -0.79
CA ASN A 153 3.04 6.01 -1.06
C ASN A 153 3.41 4.54 -1.11
N THR A 154 4.56 4.21 -1.71
CA THR A 154 5.09 2.86 -1.78
C THR A 154 6.61 2.89 -1.76
N ALA A 155 7.19 1.82 -1.24
CA ALA A 155 8.61 1.52 -1.34
C ALA A 155 8.79 0.00 -1.29
N TYR A 156 9.71 -0.52 -2.08
CA TYR A 156 9.99 -1.94 -2.17
C TYR A 156 11.48 -2.19 -2.44
N PRO A 157 12.02 -3.31 -1.97
CA PRO A 157 13.40 -3.67 -2.24
C PRO A 157 13.55 -4.07 -3.71
N ILE A 158 14.69 -3.77 -4.30
CA ILE A 158 15.03 -4.25 -5.64
C ILE A 158 15.74 -5.60 -5.48
N TYR A 159 15.18 -6.62 -6.12
CA TYR A 159 15.80 -7.94 -6.16
C TYR A 159 17.00 -7.94 -7.10
N ILE A 160 18.17 -8.28 -6.57
CA ILE A 160 19.39 -8.47 -7.34
C ILE A 160 19.80 -9.93 -7.12
N ARG A 161 19.89 -10.70 -8.22
CA ARG A 161 20.35 -12.10 -8.15
C ARG A 161 21.79 -12.14 -7.71
N ASP A 162 22.12 -13.05 -6.81
CA ASP A 162 23.50 -13.31 -6.43
C ASP A 162 24.27 -13.82 -7.63
N ARG A 163 25.51 -13.32 -7.82
CA ARG A 163 26.42 -13.90 -8.82
C ARG A 163 26.76 -15.32 -8.41
N ARG A 164 26.66 -16.26 -9.33
CA ARG A 164 27.23 -17.60 -9.14
C ARG A 164 28.74 -17.40 -8.99
N LYS A 165 29.31 -17.96 -7.93
CA LYS A 165 30.78 -18.14 -7.83
C LYS A 165 31.19 -19.24 -8.75
#